data_ccc606b914bb2f440161afbb646deeec
#
_entry.id   ccc606b914bb2f440161afbb646deeec
#
_cell.length_a   1.000
_cell.length_b   1.000
_cell.length_c   1.000
_cell.angle_alpha   90.00
_cell.angle_beta   90.00
_cell.angle_gamma   90.00
#
_symmetry.space_group_name_H-M   'P 1'
#
loop_
_entity.id
_entity.type
_entity.pdbx_description
1 polymer ?
#
loop_
_entity_poly.entity_id
_entity_poly.type
_entity_poly.pdbx_seq_one_letter_code
_entity_poly.pdbx_strand_id
1 'polypeptide(L)'
;MIKAVFFDIDGTLVSFKTHVVPKSTLHAIELLKKKRIKVFIATARHRRSINNLGDLEFDGYVTLNGGYVFAGKDDVIYKHSIPDKDIEALVRYQEKEGEFPCAFVQEDEIFMNYTDKAVNDVFHLLNFPAPPIRPIE
;
A
#
# COMPACT_ATOMS: atom_id res chain seq x y z
N MET A 1 -19.02 -18.45 13.59
CA MET A 1 -17.58 -18.73 13.79
C MET A 1 -16.78 -17.88 12.81
N ILE A 2 -15.80 -17.10 13.29
CA ILE A 2 -14.90 -16.26 12.46
C ILE A 2 -13.99 -17.20 11.65
N LYS A 3 -13.89 -16.99 10.34
CA LYS A 3 -13.06 -17.79 9.43
C LYS A 3 -11.88 -17.00 8.86
N ALA A 4 -11.98 -15.69 8.81
CA ALA A 4 -10.95 -14.79 8.27
C ALA A 4 -10.90 -13.49 9.07
N VAL A 5 -9.70 -12.89 9.15
CA VAL A 5 -9.47 -11.57 9.72
C VAL A 5 -8.62 -10.78 8.72
N PHE A 6 -8.98 -9.52 8.51
CA PHE A 6 -8.26 -8.58 7.66
C PHE A 6 -7.65 -7.50 8.56
N PHE A 7 -6.37 -7.24 8.40
CA PHE A 7 -5.63 -6.23 9.14
C PHE A 7 -5.11 -5.14 8.21
N ASP A 8 -5.30 -3.89 8.62
CA ASP A 8 -4.52 -2.80 8.07
C ASP A 8 -3.10 -2.81 8.65
N ILE A 9 -2.17 -2.14 7.97
CA ILE A 9 -0.76 -2.09 8.36
C ILE A 9 -0.52 -0.88 9.27
N ASP A 10 -0.71 0.32 8.73
CA ASP A 10 -0.25 1.55 9.36
C ASP A 10 -1.18 2.00 10.48
N GLY A 11 -0.64 2.03 11.70
CA GLY A 11 -1.45 2.32 12.90
C GLY A 11 -2.26 1.13 13.43
N THR A 12 -2.21 -0.03 12.77
CA THR A 12 -2.90 -1.26 13.21
C THR A 12 -1.88 -2.35 13.56
N LEU A 13 -1.23 -2.97 12.58
CA LEU A 13 -0.17 -3.95 12.81
C LEU A 13 1.15 -3.29 13.20
N VAL A 14 1.42 -2.13 12.64
CA VAL A 14 2.67 -1.39 12.79
C VAL A 14 2.36 -0.02 13.39
N SER A 15 3.03 0.30 14.50
CA SER A 15 2.93 1.63 15.12
C SER A 15 3.72 2.67 14.31
N PHE A 16 3.17 3.87 14.15
CA PHE A 16 3.88 5.03 13.56
C PHE A 16 5.12 5.47 14.37
N LYS A 17 5.26 5.01 15.63
CA LYS A 17 6.42 5.36 16.47
C LYS A 17 7.58 4.39 16.31
N THR A 18 7.28 3.09 16.17
CA THR A 18 8.32 2.04 16.18
C THR A 18 8.57 1.45 14.79
N HIS A 19 7.62 1.61 13.86
CA HIS A 19 7.64 1.06 12.50
C HIS A 19 7.86 -0.47 12.42
N VAL A 20 7.56 -1.17 13.52
CA VAL A 20 7.68 -2.63 13.60
C VAL A 20 6.42 -3.26 14.19
N VAL A 21 6.19 -4.52 13.84
CA VAL A 21 5.10 -5.31 14.43
C VAL A 21 5.48 -5.74 15.85
N PRO A 22 4.68 -5.41 16.89
CA PRO A 22 4.97 -5.81 18.27
C PRO A 22 4.97 -7.34 18.44
N LYS A 23 5.80 -7.84 19.35
CA LYS A 23 5.88 -9.30 19.65
C LYS A 23 4.52 -9.90 20.05
N SER A 24 3.70 -9.14 20.78
CA SER A 24 2.33 -9.56 21.15
C SER A 24 1.44 -9.76 19.94
N THR A 25 1.55 -8.90 18.92
CA THR A 25 0.81 -9.00 17.66
C THR A 25 1.29 -10.21 16.84
N LEU A 26 2.61 -10.43 16.75
CA LEU A 26 3.17 -11.64 16.12
C LEU A 26 2.56 -12.89 16.73
N HIS A 27 2.58 -13.00 18.06
CA HIS A 27 2.01 -14.13 18.77
C HIS A 27 0.49 -14.29 18.55
N ALA A 28 -0.25 -13.19 18.53
CA ALA A 28 -1.69 -13.22 18.24
C ALA A 28 -1.99 -13.75 16.83
N ILE A 29 -1.22 -13.32 15.83
CA ILE A 29 -1.36 -13.82 14.44
C ILE A 29 -1.06 -15.33 14.37
N GLU A 30 -0.02 -15.80 15.05
CA GLU A 30 0.28 -17.24 15.14
C GLU A 30 -0.88 -18.03 15.77
N LEU A 31 -1.51 -17.50 16.82
CA LEU A 31 -2.66 -18.14 17.45
C LEU A 31 -3.88 -18.20 16.52
N LEU A 32 -4.12 -17.17 15.73
CA LEU A 32 -5.17 -17.18 14.70
C LEU A 32 -4.92 -18.29 13.67
N LYS A 33 -3.69 -18.39 13.16
CA LYS A 33 -3.29 -19.44 12.20
C LYS A 33 -3.43 -20.85 12.80
N LYS A 34 -3.02 -21.04 14.06
CA LYS A 34 -3.21 -22.33 14.77
C LYS A 34 -4.68 -22.73 14.89
N LYS A 35 -5.58 -21.74 15.01
CA LYS A 35 -7.03 -21.96 14.99
C LYS A 35 -7.62 -22.09 13.58
N ARG A 36 -6.79 -22.16 12.55
CA ARG A 36 -7.17 -22.23 11.12
C ARG A 36 -8.02 -21.02 10.68
N ILE A 37 -7.83 -19.87 11.32
CA ILE A 37 -8.43 -18.61 10.90
C ILE A 37 -7.48 -18.00 9.87
N LYS A 38 -8.01 -17.67 8.69
CA LYS A 38 -7.24 -17.03 7.61
C LYS A 38 -6.92 -15.60 7.97
N VAL A 39 -5.72 -15.16 7.64
CA VAL A 39 -5.22 -13.81 7.98
C VAL A 39 -4.81 -13.09 6.71
N PHE A 40 -5.43 -11.95 6.48
CA PHE A 40 -5.23 -11.12 5.29
C PHE A 40 -4.75 -9.72 5.66
N ILE A 41 -4.03 -9.09 4.74
CA ILE A 41 -3.73 -7.66 4.79
C ILE A 41 -4.77 -6.89 3.96
N ALA A 42 -5.19 -5.72 4.47
CA ALA A 42 -6.02 -4.76 3.75
C ALA A 42 -5.44 -3.36 3.96
N THR A 43 -4.81 -2.79 2.94
CA THR A 43 -4.01 -1.56 3.05
C THR A 43 -4.15 -0.66 1.84
N ALA A 44 -3.93 0.65 2.02
CA ALA A 44 -3.76 1.59 0.93
C ALA A 44 -2.40 1.44 0.22
N ARG A 45 -1.41 0.78 0.86
CA ARG A 45 -0.07 0.63 0.30
C ARG A 45 -0.08 -0.14 -1.02
N HIS A 46 0.85 0.24 -1.89
CA HIS A 46 1.24 -0.58 -3.05
C HIS A 46 1.99 -1.84 -2.59
N ARG A 47 1.88 -2.96 -3.32
CA ARG A 47 2.50 -4.24 -2.94
C ARG A 47 4.00 -4.14 -2.66
N ARG A 48 4.74 -3.35 -3.41
CA ARG A 48 6.19 -3.13 -3.24
C ARG A 48 6.54 -2.25 -2.04
N SER A 49 5.57 -1.55 -1.47
CA SER A 49 5.74 -0.73 -0.28
C SER A 49 5.41 -1.46 1.02
N ILE A 50 5.09 -2.76 0.94
CA ILE A 50 4.88 -3.62 2.11
C ILE A 50 6.24 -4.22 2.50
N ASN A 51 6.97 -3.54 3.38
CA ASN A 51 8.34 -3.89 3.74
C ASN A 51 8.62 -3.95 5.24
N ASN A 52 7.57 -3.83 6.07
CA ASN A 52 7.69 -3.69 7.53
C ASN A 52 6.90 -4.75 8.32
N LEU A 53 6.52 -5.84 7.68
CA LEU A 53 5.80 -6.96 8.33
C LEU A 53 6.74 -8.10 8.78
N GLY A 54 8.05 -7.96 8.57
CA GLY A 54 9.04 -9.00 8.87
C GLY A 54 8.78 -10.28 8.09
N ASP A 55 8.95 -11.43 8.75
CA ASP A 55 8.76 -12.76 8.16
C ASP A 55 7.30 -13.26 8.25
N LEU A 56 6.35 -12.35 8.54
CA LEU A 56 4.93 -12.72 8.59
C LEU A 56 4.42 -13.04 7.19
N GLU A 57 3.86 -14.23 7.05
CA GLU A 57 3.12 -14.64 5.86
C GLU A 57 1.62 -14.46 6.07
N PHE A 58 0.93 -13.99 5.06
CA PHE A 58 -0.51 -13.79 5.04
C PHE A 58 -1.15 -14.62 3.94
N ASP A 59 -2.43 -15.00 4.13
CA ASP A 59 -3.18 -15.80 3.15
C ASP A 59 -3.51 -15.00 1.88
N GLY A 60 -3.46 -13.68 1.94
CA GLY A 60 -3.62 -12.80 0.80
C GLY A 60 -3.59 -11.32 1.20
N TYR A 61 -3.61 -10.47 0.18
CA TYR A 61 -3.39 -9.04 0.29
C TYR A 61 -4.42 -8.28 -0.54
N VAL A 62 -5.12 -7.35 0.08
CA VAL A 62 -5.96 -6.35 -0.53
C VAL A 62 -5.19 -5.03 -0.47
N THR A 63 -4.66 -4.57 -1.58
CA THR A 63 -3.80 -3.38 -1.68
C THR A 63 -4.45 -2.27 -2.48
N LEU A 64 -3.90 -1.06 -2.44
CA LEU A 64 -4.41 0.11 -3.15
C LEU A 64 -5.92 0.33 -2.88
N ASN A 65 -6.33 0.24 -1.61
CA ASN A 65 -7.72 0.37 -1.18
C ASN A 65 -8.69 -0.57 -1.92
N GLY A 66 -8.23 -1.78 -2.30
CA GLY A 66 -9.03 -2.76 -3.03
C GLY A 66 -8.81 -2.77 -4.55
N GLY A 67 -8.00 -1.86 -5.09
CA GLY A 67 -7.68 -1.81 -6.52
C GLY A 67 -6.82 -2.98 -7.02
N TYR A 68 -6.08 -3.63 -6.11
CA TYR A 68 -5.23 -4.77 -6.45
C TYR A 68 -5.24 -5.81 -5.33
N VAL A 69 -5.66 -7.02 -5.66
CA VAL A 69 -5.80 -8.14 -4.71
C VAL A 69 -5.01 -9.34 -5.21
N PHE A 70 -4.17 -9.91 -4.34
CA PHE A 70 -3.35 -11.06 -4.69
C PHE A 70 -3.16 -12.02 -3.51
N ALA A 71 -2.80 -13.28 -3.81
CA ALA A 71 -2.37 -14.29 -2.85
C ALA A 71 -0.99 -14.83 -3.23
N GLY A 72 -0.27 -15.41 -2.27
CA GLY A 72 1.09 -15.88 -2.52
C GLY A 72 2.00 -14.75 -3.02
N LYS A 73 2.87 -15.06 -4.00
CA LYS A 73 3.81 -14.07 -4.56
C LYS A 73 3.23 -13.30 -5.74
N ASP A 74 2.52 -13.98 -6.64
CA ASP A 74 2.10 -13.42 -7.93
C ASP A 74 0.72 -13.91 -8.39
N ASP A 75 -0.08 -14.48 -7.50
CA ASP A 75 -1.44 -14.93 -7.82
C ASP A 75 -2.43 -13.77 -7.71
N VAL A 76 -2.60 -13.04 -8.80
CA VAL A 76 -3.51 -11.89 -8.88
C VAL A 76 -4.95 -12.37 -8.96
N ILE A 77 -5.74 -12.06 -7.91
CA ILE A 77 -7.14 -12.44 -7.79
C ILE A 77 -8.06 -11.39 -8.43
N TYR A 78 -7.70 -10.11 -8.25
CA TYR A 78 -8.49 -8.98 -8.74
C TYR A 78 -7.60 -7.78 -9.02
N LYS A 79 -7.92 -7.08 -10.12
CA LYS A 79 -7.26 -5.84 -10.51
C LYS A 79 -8.28 -4.90 -11.15
N HIS A 80 -8.31 -3.66 -10.68
CA HIS A 80 -9.12 -2.61 -11.27
C HIS A 80 -8.30 -1.32 -11.34
N SER A 81 -8.00 -0.89 -12.55
CA SER A 81 -7.24 0.33 -12.82
C SER A 81 -8.17 1.52 -13.03
N ILE A 82 -7.69 2.72 -12.75
CA ILE A 82 -8.34 3.96 -13.18
C ILE A 82 -8.32 3.97 -14.72
N PRO A 83 -9.43 4.31 -15.38
CA PRO A 83 -9.48 4.40 -16.85
C PRO A 83 -8.48 5.44 -17.39
N ASP A 84 -7.81 5.13 -18.50
CA ASP A 84 -6.80 6.00 -19.11
C ASP A 84 -7.34 7.41 -19.39
N LYS A 85 -8.59 7.53 -19.85
CA LYS A 85 -9.26 8.83 -20.08
C LYS A 85 -9.30 9.74 -18.83
N ASP A 86 -9.40 9.14 -17.63
CA ASP A 86 -9.45 9.89 -16.37
C ASP A 86 -8.05 10.34 -15.95
N ILE A 87 -7.03 9.51 -16.24
CA ILE A 87 -5.62 9.86 -16.06
C ILE A 87 -5.23 10.99 -17.02
N GLU A 88 -5.58 10.89 -18.31
CA GLU A 88 -5.36 11.95 -19.30
C GLU A 88 -6.08 13.25 -18.92
N ALA A 89 -7.29 13.17 -18.37
CA ALA A 89 -8.02 14.34 -17.91
C ALA A 89 -7.30 15.04 -16.74
N LEU A 90 -6.73 14.25 -15.81
CA LEU A 90 -5.93 14.78 -14.71
C LEU A 90 -4.65 15.46 -15.21
N VAL A 91 -3.95 14.86 -16.14
CA VAL A 91 -2.72 15.43 -16.74
C VAL A 91 -3.06 16.77 -17.43
N ARG A 92 -4.06 16.79 -18.29
CA ARG A 92 -4.53 18.04 -18.94
C ARG A 92 -4.99 19.11 -17.95
N TYR A 93 -5.58 18.72 -16.84
CA TYR A 93 -5.96 19.65 -15.78
C TYR A 93 -4.71 20.30 -15.16
N GLN A 94 -3.68 19.52 -14.86
CA GLN A 94 -2.42 20.04 -14.31
C GLN A 94 -1.70 20.97 -15.28
N GLU A 95 -1.67 20.65 -16.57
CA GLU A 95 -1.10 21.52 -17.63
C GLU A 95 -1.78 22.89 -17.69
N LYS A 96 -3.10 22.92 -17.47
CA LYS A 96 -3.90 24.14 -17.58
C LYS A 96 -3.93 24.98 -16.30
N GLU A 97 -4.14 24.34 -15.16
CA GLU A 97 -4.41 25.02 -13.88
C GLU A 97 -3.18 25.08 -12.96
N GLY A 98 -2.09 24.43 -13.35
CA GLY A 98 -0.84 24.32 -12.59
C GLY A 98 -0.64 22.96 -11.96
N GLU A 99 0.62 22.56 -11.88
CA GLU A 99 1.02 21.25 -11.32
C GLU A 99 0.81 21.20 -9.81
N PHE A 100 0.40 20.04 -9.32
CA PHE A 100 0.41 19.66 -7.92
C PHE A 100 1.02 18.26 -7.75
N PRO A 101 1.60 17.92 -6.58
CA PRO A 101 2.24 16.62 -6.38
C PRO A 101 1.25 15.47 -6.61
N CYS A 102 1.58 14.59 -7.54
CA CYS A 102 0.77 13.42 -7.87
C CYS A 102 1.63 12.16 -7.88
N ALA A 103 1.16 11.11 -7.21
CA ALA A 103 1.74 9.78 -7.31
C ALA A 103 1.03 8.97 -8.40
N PHE A 104 1.79 8.54 -9.39
CA PHE A 104 1.34 7.65 -10.45
C PHE A 104 1.69 6.21 -10.05
N VAL A 105 0.67 5.40 -9.86
CA VAL A 105 0.80 4.04 -9.35
C VAL A 105 0.54 3.06 -10.48
N GLN A 106 1.57 2.34 -10.87
CA GLN A 106 1.51 1.24 -11.84
C GLN A 106 1.59 -0.10 -11.11
N GLU A 107 1.46 -1.22 -11.82
CA GLU A 107 1.50 -2.55 -11.21
C GLU A 107 2.84 -2.85 -10.52
N ASP A 108 3.93 -2.42 -11.13
CA ASP A 108 5.29 -2.74 -10.68
C ASP A 108 6.10 -1.54 -10.20
N GLU A 109 5.57 -0.34 -10.32
CA GLU A 109 6.28 0.85 -9.88
C GLU A 109 5.34 1.97 -9.41
N ILE A 110 5.92 2.90 -8.68
CA ILE A 110 5.29 4.16 -8.29
C ILE A 110 6.28 5.26 -8.64
N PHE A 111 5.81 6.35 -9.23
CA PHE A 111 6.61 7.55 -9.43
C PHE A 111 5.76 8.79 -9.14
N MET A 112 6.42 9.93 -8.97
CA MET A 112 5.75 11.21 -8.78
C MET A 112 6.20 12.21 -9.84
N ASN A 113 5.33 13.16 -10.21
CA ASN A 113 5.72 14.27 -11.08
C ASN A 113 6.75 15.18 -10.39
N TYR A 114 6.51 15.57 -9.13
CA TYR A 114 7.46 16.23 -8.25
C TYR A 114 7.10 16.01 -6.78
N THR A 115 7.94 16.48 -5.86
CA THR A 115 7.66 16.49 -4.43
C THR A 115 7.84 17.88 -3.85
N ASP A 116 7.09 18.16 -2.79
CA ASP A 116 7.26 19.34 -1.95
C ASP A 116 7.53 18.94 -0.49
N LYS A 117 7.62 19.95 0.39
CA LYS A 117 7.84 19.69 1.80
C LYS A 117 6.73 18.85 2.44
N ALA A 118 5.47 19.12 2.11
CA ALA A 118 4.32 18.41 2.68
C ALA A 118 4.32 16.93 2.29
N VAL A 119 4.59 16.64 1.03
CA VAL A 119 4.75 15.25 0.52
C VAL A 119 5.90 14.56 1.21
N ASN A 120 7.07 15.19 1.30
CA ASN A 120 8.24 14.60 1.96
C ASN A 120 7.99 14.35 3.46
N ASP A 121 7.29 15.23 4.16
CA ASP A 121 6.91 15.04 5.55
C ASP A 121 6.01 13.78 5.73
N VAL A 122 5.10 13.49 4.78
CA VAL A 122 4.27 12.28 4.80
C VAL A 122 5.11 11.02 4.58
N PHE A 123 6.01 11.00 3.61
CA PHE A 123 6.90 9.86 3.39
C PHE A 123 7.81 9.60 4.59
N HIS A 124 8.29 10.67 5.23
CA HIS A 124 9.07 10.56 6.46
C HIS A 124 8.25 9.97 7.61
N LEU A 125 7.02 10.44 7.82
CA LEU A 125 6.09 9.91 8.83
C LEU A 125 5.82 8.41 8.65
N LEU A 126 5.64 7.98 7.39
CA LEU A 126 5.39 6.58 7.05
C LEU A 126 6.67 5.72 7.04
N ASN A 127 7.83 6.35 7.21
CA ASN A 127 9.14 5.70 7.20
C ASN A 127 9.40 4.87 5.93
N PHE A 128 9.11 5.44 4.77
CA PHE A 128 9.55 4.85 3.52
C PHE A 128 9.99 5.90 2.50
N PRO A 129 10.88 5.51 1.55
CA PRO A 129 11.46 6.45 0.62
C PRO A 129 10.39 7.04 -0.31
N ALA A 130 10.55 8.32 -0.63
CA ALA A 130 9.75 8.93 -1.67
C ALA A 130 9.97 8.20 -3.01
N PRO A 131 8.91 8.01 -3.82
CA PRO A 131 9.05 7.44 -5.15
C PRO A 131 9.96 8.29 -6.04
N PRO A 132 10.56 7.70 -7.10
CA PRO A 132 11.33 8.45 -8.07
C PRO A 132 10.48 9.54 -8.73
N ILE A 133 11.12 10.67 -9.06
CA ILE A 133 10.47 11.78 -9.77
C ILE A 133 10.62 11.55 -11.26
N ARG A 134 9.52 11.66 -12.00
CA ARG A 134 9.47 11.66 -13.47
C ARG A 134 8.54 12.77 -13.94
N PRO A 135 8.95 13.60 -14.91
CA PRO A 135 8.05 14.58 -15.53
C PRO A 135 6.82 13.89 -16.14
N ILE A 136 5.71 14.59 -16.16
CA ILE A 136 4.53 14.19 -16.93
C ILE A 136 4.78 14.69 -18.36
N GLU A 137 4.92 13.77 -19.32
CA GLU A 137 5.02 14.07 -20.76
C GLU A 137 3.75 13.63 -21.47
#